data_b58349a14fbfb40f9f7f70ea3b4c4e59
#
_entry.id   b58349a14fbfb40f9f7f70ea3b4c4e59
#
_cell.length_a   1.000
_cell.length_b   1.000
_cell.length_c   1.000
_cell.angle_alpha   90.00
_cell.angle_beta   90.00
_cell.angle_gamma   90.00
#
_symmetry.space_group_name_H-M   'P 1'
#
loop_
_entity.id
_entity.type
_entity.pdbx_description
1 polymer ?
#
loop_
_entity_poly.entity_id
_entity_poly.type
_entity_poly.pdbx_seq_one_letter_code
_entity_poly.pdbx_strand_id
1 'polypeptide(L)'
;MLRTHTRHTLGKLGLVLATAGLATVASLAQAQETQPAPAMKSWQQGLHRTDLVREDLGTADREVLQVVVDFDPGVTSPKHAHPGVEVAHVISGAFEYQLEGRAPVTLKAGDSLYIPEGVAHVAKNVGQGKASELATYIVKKGEALLILKE
;
A
#
# COMPACT_ATOMS: atom_id res chain seq x y z
N MET A 1 -29.60 -73.75 2.11
CA MET A 1 -29.14 -74.91 2.88
C MET A 1 -28.13 -74.42 3.91
N LEU A 2 -28.52 -74.53 5.19
CA LEU A 2 -27.77 -75.00 6.37
C LEU A 2 -26.55 -74.15 6.75
N ARG A 3 -26.28 -73.84 7.98
CA ARG A 3 -26.87 -74.02 9.33
C ARG A 3 -26.09 -73.09 10.29
N THR A 4 -26.83 -72.41 11.11
CA THR A 4 -26.57 -72.01 12.50
C THR A 4 -25.35 -72.59 13.19
N HIS A 5 -24.63 -71.79 13.96
CA HIS A 5 -24.26 -72.12 15.34
C HIS A 5 -24.01 -70.88 16.19
N THR A 6 -24.89 -70.72 17.12
CA THR A 6 -24.84 -69.85 18.31
C THR A 6 -23.80 -70.40 19.30
N ARG A 7 -22.98 -69.53 19.90
CA ARG A 7 -22.37 -69.79 21.21
C ARG A 7 -22.34 -68.52 22.04
N HIS A 8 -23.15 -68.54 23.08
CA HIS A 8 -23.09 -67.63 24.22
C HIS A 8 -21.86 -67.88 25.06
N THR A 9 -21.17 -66.85 25.52
CA THR A 9 -20.41 -66.89 26.75
C THR A 9 -20.64 -65.59 27.52
N LEU A 10 -21.26 -65.75 28.67
CA LEU A 10 -21.33 -64.80 29.77
C LEU A 10 -19.96 -64.53 30.33
N GLY A 11 -19.69 -63.31 30.73
CA GLY A 11 -18.55 -63.10 31.60
C GLY A 11 -18.08 -61.68 31.83
N LYS A 12 -18.57 -61.15 32.93
CA LYS A 12 -17.97 -60.21 33.87
C LYS A 12 -18.18 -58.73 33.68
N LEU A 13 -19.05 -58.23 34.57
CA LEU A 13 -19.17 -56.85 35.01
C LEU A 13 -17.82 -56.36 35.57
N GLY A 14 -17.28 -55.34 34.93
CA GLY A 14 -16.17 -54.54 35.43
C GLY A 14 -16.63 -53.09 35.58
N LEU A 15 -16.86 -52.71 36.83
CA LEU A 15 -17.18 -51.33 37.20
C LEU A 15 -15.93 -50.47 37.03
N VAL A 16 -15.86 -49.63 36.01
CA VAL A 16 -14.82 -48.61 35.84
C VAL A 16 -15.37 -47.26 36.30
N LEU A 17 -14.91 -46.79 37.44
CA LEU A 17 -15.11 -45.40 37.88
C LEU A 17 -14.41 -44.45 36.92
N ALA A 18 -15.16 -43.72 36.17
CA ALA A 18 -14.67 -42.60 35.33
C ALA A 18 -14.56 -41.35 36.23
N THR A 19 -13.33 -41.02 36.64
CA THR A 19 -13.03 -39.70 37.21
C THR A 19 -13.01 -38.67 36.11
N ALA A 20 -14.03 -37.81 36.05
CA ALA A 20 -14.07 -36.65 35.15
C ALA A 20 -13.06 -35.62 35.66
N GLY A 21 -11.90 -35.59 35.02
CA GLY A 21 -10.93 -34.48 35.17
C GLY A 21 -11.42 -33.28 34.40
N LEU A 22 -11.84 -32.23 35.10
CA LEU A 22 -12.12 -30.91 34.49
C LEU A 22 -10.78 -30.28 34.11
N ALA A 23 -10.40 -30.36 32.82
CA ALA A 23 -9.29 -29.61 32.28
C ALA A 23 -9.77 -28.17 31.97
N THR A 24 -9.45 -27.23 32.85
CA THR A 24 -9.63 -25.80 32.59
C THR A 24 -8.60 -25.36 31.54
N VAL A 25 -9.04 -25.18 30.31
CA VAL A 25 -8.22 -24.57 29.25
C VAL A 25 -8.18 -23.05 29.53
N ALA A 26 -7.09 -22.60 30.16
CA ALA A 26 -6.80 -21.19 30.28
C ALA A 26 -6.39 -20.68 28.88
N SER A 27 -7.30 -19.99 28.20
CA SER A 27 -6.98 -19.25 26.98
C SER A 27 -6.09 -18.08 27.34
N LEU A 28 -4.78 -18.20 27.09
CA LEU A 28 -3.87 -17.08 27.08
C LEU A 28 -4.20 -16.23 25.83
N ALA A 29 -4.99 -15.18 26.05
CA ALA A 29 -5.12 -14.12 25.06
C ALA A 29 -3.76 -13.45 24.92
N GLN A 30 -3.03 -13.81 23.86
CA GLN A 30 -1.82 -13.07 23.48
C GLN A 30 -2.29 -11.70 23.02
N ALA A 31 -2.00 -10.67 23.80
CA ALA A 31 -2.10 -9.29 23.37
C ALA A 31 -1.11 -9.13 22.19
N GLN A 32 -1.65 -8.96 21.00
CA GLN A 32 -0.88 -8.62 19.82
C GLN A 32 -0.34 -7.21 20.06
N GLU A 33 0.95 -7.11 20.38
CA GLU A 33 1.63 -5.81 20.45
C GLU A 33 1.51 -5.19 19.07
N THR A 34 0.70 -4.13 18.98
CA THR A 34 0.62 -3.31 17.78
C THR A 34 1.97 -2.60 17.62
N GLN A 35 2.77 -3.04 16.65
CA GLN A 35 3.99 -2.31 16.29
C GLN A 35 3.59 -0.85 15.96
N PRO A 36 4.30 0.14 16.56
CA PRO A 36 4.05 1.54 16.22
C PRO A 36 4.26 1.73 14.72
N ALA A 37 3.34 2.46 14.09
CA ALA A 37 3.48 2.83 12.68
C ALA A 37 4.84 3.51 12.46
N PRO A 38 5.54 3.24 11.34
CA PRO A 38 6.81 3.88 11.04
C PRO A 38 6.67 5.40 11.08
N ALA A 39 7.59 6.07 11.77
CA ALA A 39 7.59 7.52 11.87
C ALA A 39 7.63 8.15 10.46
N MET A 40 6.74 9.10 10.19
CA MET A 40 6.74 9.83 8.91
C MET A 40 8.08 10.56 8.75
N LYS A 41 8.68 10.46 7.58
CA LYS A 41 9.87 11.23 7.24
C LYS A 41 9.49 12.72 7.16
N SER A 42 10.40 13.62 7.53
CA SER A 42 10.13 15.06 7.59
C SER A 42 9.57 15.64 6.27
N TRP A 43 10.01 15.13 5.13
CA TRP A 43 9.51 15.55 3.81
C TRP A 43 8.08 15.10 3.49
N GLN A 44 7.50 14.19 4.28
CA GLN A 44 6.12 13.74 4.12
C GLN A 44 5.11 14.64 4.85
N GLN A 45 5.58 15.62 5.62
CA GLN A 45 4.69 16.55 6.32
C GLN A 45 3.96 17.43 5.30
N GLY A 46 2.62 17.44 5.38
CA GLY A 46 1.76 18.18 4.45
C GLY A 46 1.60 17.54 3.08
N LEU A 47 2.10 16.31 2.89
CA LEU A 47 1.85 15.47 1.72
C LEU A 47 0.95 14.29 2.14
N HIS A 48 -0.19 14.17 1.48
CA HIS A 48 -1.13 13.07 1.72
C HIS A 48 -1.36 12.30 0.44
N ARG A 49 -1.03 11.02 0.46
CA ARG A 49 -1.18 10.13 -0.69
C ARG A 49 -2.35 9.17 -0.48
N THR A 50 -3.20 9.06 -1.50
CA THR A 50 -4.26 8.07 -1.58
C THR A 50 -4.04 7.19 -2.81
N ASP A 51 -3.84 5.89 -2.58
CA ASP A 51 -3.68 4.92 -3.67
C ASP A 51 -5.06 4.57 -4.23
N LEU A 52 -5.22 4.66 -5.56
CA LEU A 52 -6.47 4.39 -6.26
C LEU A 52 -6.43 3.09 -7.05
N VAL A 53 -5.36 2.89 -7.84
CA VAL A 53 -5.18 1.74 -8.73
C VAL A 53 -3.74 1.25 -8.65
N ARG A 54 -3.57 -0.06 -8.67
CA ARG A 54 -2.29 -0.72 -8.94
C ARG A 54 -2.56 -2.01 -9.67
N GLU A 55 -2.16 -2.07 -10.94
CA GLU A 55 -2.42 -3.21 -11.81
C GLU A 55 -1.21 -3.56 -12.67
N ASP A 56 -1.05 -4.84 -12.91
CA ASP A 56 -0.06 -5.39 -13.85
C ASP A 56 -0.52 -5.09 -15.28
N LEU A 57 0.35 -4.52 -16.12
CA LEU A 57 0.03 -4.27 -17.51
C LEU A 57 0.11 -5.52 -18.40
N GLY A 58 0.47 -6.70 -17.84
CA GLY A 58 0.60 -7.93 -18.60
C GLY A 58 1.75 -7.95 -19.62
N THR A 59 2.51 -6.88 -19.69
CA THR A 59 3.70 -6.73 -20.56
C THR A 59 4.95 -6.56 -19.70
N ALA A 60 6.05 -7.12 -20.15
CA ALA A 60 7.40 -7.09 -19.61
C ALA A 60 7.63 -6.07 -18.47
N ASP A 61 7.58 -6.55 -17.22
CA ASP A 61 8.01 -5.84 -16.01
C ASP A 61 7.32 -4.50 -15.68
N ARG A 62 6.16 -4.21 -16.29
CA ARG A 62 5.49 -2.92 -16.06
C ARG A 62 4.18 -3.08 -15.30
N GLU A 63 3.94 -2.13 -14.42
CA GLU A 63 2.68 -1.94 -13.72
C GLU A 63 2.20 -0.49 -13.87
N VAL A 64 0.90 -0.28 -13.79
CA VAL A 64 0.30 1.04 -13.66
C VAL A 64 -0.09 1.28 -12.20
N LEU A 65 0.27 2.47 -11.71
CA LEU A 65 -0.23 2.98 -10.43
C LEU A 65 -0.94 4.30 -10.68
N GLN A 66 -2.06 4.49 -9.99
CA GLN A 66 -2.73 5.78 -9.98
C GLN A 66 -2.97 6.20 -8.54
N VAL A 67 -2.56 7.41 -8.21
CA VAL A 67 -2.66 7.96 -6.85
C VAL A 67 -3.14 9.39 -6.89
N VAL A 68 -3.85 9.82 -5.85
CA VAL A 68 -4.06 11.23 -5.56
C VAL A 68 -3.02 11.66 -4.53
N VAL A 69 -2.35 12.78 -4.79
CA VAL A 69 -1.42 13.40 -3.85
C VAL A 69 -1.91 14.82 -3.54
N ASP A 70 -2.24 15.03 -2.26
CA ASP A 70 -2.65 16.33 -1.75
C ASP A 70 -1.46 17.01 -1.09
N PHE A 71 -1.28 18.29 -1.39
CA PHE A 71 -0.22 19.14 -0.86
C PHE A 71 -0.84 20.28 -0.05
N ASP A 72 -0.43 20.42 1.17
CA ASP A 72 -0.78 21.62 1.96
C ASP A 72 -0.15 22.87 1.32
N PRO A 73 -0.65 24.09 1.62
CA PRO A 73 -0.12 25.33 1.05
C PRO A 73 1.38 25.48 1.25
N GLY A 74 2.11 25.76 0.17
CA GLY A 74 3.56 25.98 0.17
C GLY A 74 4.42 24.71 0.32
N VAL A 75 3.80 23.53 0.48
CA VAL A 75 4.52 22.26 0.61
C VAL A 75 5.18 21.90 -0.71
N THR A 76 6.39 21.37 -0.59
CA THR A 76 7.25 20.96 -1.71
C THR A 76 7.61 19.49 -1.54
N SER A 77 7.49 18.69 -2.61
CA SER A 77 7.99 17.31 -2.62
C SER A 77 9.53 17.30 -2.52
N PRO A 78 10.14 16.23 -2.02
CA PRO A 78 11.59 16.06 -2.18
C PRO A 78 11.93 15.99 -3.67
N LYS A 79 13.17 16.32 -4.05
CA LYS A 79 13.69 16.03 -5.38
C LYS A 79 13.73 14.52 -5.57
N HIS A 80 13.07 13.99 -6.58
CA HIS A 80 12.95 12.56 -6.81
C HIS A 80 12.77 12.23 -8.29
N ALA A 81 12.86 10.95 -8.61
CA ALA A 81 12.58 10.39 -9.92
C ALA A 81 11.79 9.09 -9.75
N HIS A 82 11.26 8.56 -10.86
CA HIS A 82 10.53 7.29 -10.90
C HIS A 82 11.21 6.28 -11.82
N PRO A 83 11.06 4.96 -11.55
CA PRO A 83 11.58 3.89 -12.43
C PRO A 83 10.66 3.64 -13.63
N GLY A 84 10.14 4.70 -14.21
CA GLY A 84 9.20 4.74 -15.31
C GLY A 84 8.67 6.14 -15.53
N VAL A 85 7.60 6.27 -16.31
CA VAL A 85 7.01 7.56 -16.63
C VAL A 85 5.92 7.93 -15.62
N GLU A 86 5.71 9.23 -15.46
CA GLU A 86 4.58 9.80 -14.74
C GLU A 86 3.78 10.74 -15.63
N VAL A 87 2.46 10.69 -15.50
CA VAL A 87 1.54 11.73 -16.00
C VAL A 87 0.87 12.35 -14.77
N ALA A 88 1.27 13.57 -14.44
CA ALA A 88 0.65 14.36 -13.40
C ALA A 88 -0.51 15.17 -13.99
N HIS A 89 -1.69 15.12 -13.39
CA HIS A 89 -2.88 15.90 -13.75
C HIS A 89 -3.35 16.68 -12.53
N VAL A 90 -3.41 18.00 -12.66
CA VAL A 90 -3.83 18.87 -11.54
C VAL A 90 -5.36 18.81 -11.39
N ILE A 91 -5.83 18.26 -10.28
CA ILE A 91 -7.25 18.20 -9.91
C ILE A 91 -7.71 19.55 -9.40
N SER A 92 -6.91 20.16 -8.51
CA SER A 92 -7.25 21.44 -7.88
C SER A 92 -6.00 22.21 -7.44
N GLY A 93 -6.12 23.52 -7.26
CA GLY A 93 -5.04 24.39 -6.84
C GLY A 93 -4.08 24.73 -7.97
N ALA A 94 -2.82 24.99 -7.62
CA ALA A 94 -1.75 25.31 -8.56
C ALA A 94 -0.43 24.71 -8.10
N PHE A 95 0.29 24.11 -9.03
CA PHE A 95 1.60 23.50 -8.79
C PHE A 95 2.66 24.17 -9.66
N GLU A 96 3.84 24.37 -9.10
CA GLU A 96 5.06 24.59 -9.84
C GLU A 96 5.85 23.28 -9.91
N TYR A 97 6.15 22.85 -11.13
CA TYR A 97 7.02 21.71 -11.39
C TYR A 97 8.38 22.18 -11.87
N GLN A 98 9.43 21.65 -11.26
CA GLN A 98 10.82 21.84 -11.69
C GLN A 98 11.37 20.48 -12.12
N LEU A 99 11.50 20.27 -13.43
CA LEU A 99 12.15 19.09 -14.00
C LEU A 99 13.62 19.41 -14.28
N GLU A 100 14.50 18.46 -14.03
CA GLU A 100 15.92 18.59 -14.33
C GLU A 100 16.16 18.88 -15.80
N GLY A 101 16.98 19.89 -16.08
CA GLY A 101 17.28 20.34 -17.44
C GLY A 101 16.15 21.14 -18.13
N ARG A 102 15.08 21.51 -17.42
CA ARG A 102 13.99 22.32 -17.98
C ARG A 102 13.70 23.55 -17.12
N ALA A 103 13.11 24.57 -17.73
CA ALA A 103 12.59 25.71 -16.99
C ALA A 103 11.39 25.28 -16.13
N PRO A 104 11.16 25.89 -14.95
CA PRO A 104 9.97 25.64 -14.15
C PRO A 104 8.69 25.93 -14.95
N VAL A 105 7.64 25.14 -14.66
CA VAL A 105 6.33 25.34 -15.25
C VAL A 105 5.28 25.37 -14.15
N THR A 106 4.36 26.36 -14.22
CA THR A 106 3.20 26.42 -13.32
C THR A 106 1.97 25.85 -14.01
N LEU A 107 1.34 24.88 -13.36
CA LEU A 107 0.14 24.18 -13.79
C LEU A 107 -1.02 24.53 -12.86
N LYS A 108 -2.24 24.56 -13.43
CA LYS A 108 -3.50 24.82 -12.73
C LYS A 108 -4.44 23.64 -12.92
N ALA A 109 -5.54 23.62 -12.18
CA ALA A 109 -6.58 22.61 -12.33
C ALA A 109 -6.98 22.42 -13.80
N GLY A 110 -6.93 21.15 -14.25
CA GLY A 110 -7.16 20.73 -15.64
C GLY A 110 -5.90 20.56 -16.48
N ASP A 111 -4.76 21.12 -16.07
CA ASP A 111 -3.50 20.95 -16.78
C ASP A 111 -2.86 19.59 -16.48
N SER A 112 -2.02 19.10 -17.39
CA SER A 112 -1.25 17.86 -17.21
C SER A 112 0.21 18.06 -17.62
N LEU A 113 1.08 17.26 -17.01
CA LEU A 113 2.51 17.23 -17.31
C LEU A 113 2.97 15.79 -17.49
N TYR A 114 3.76 15.55 -18.53
CA TYR A 114 4.46 14.31 -18.73
C TYR A 114 5.88 14.41 -18.17
N ILE A 115 6.23 13.48 -17.28
CA ILE A 115 7.54 13.37 -16.64
C ILE A 115 8.19 12.07 -17.12
N PRO A 116 9.32 12.15 -17.87
CA PRO A 116 9.99 10.96 -18.39
C PRO A 116 10.62 10.11 -17.30
N GLU A 117 10.82 8.81 -17.61
CA GLU A 117 11.53 7.87 -16.74
C GLU A 117 12.89 8.43 -16.30
N GLY A 118 13.17 8.37 -15.01
CA GLY A 118 14.46 8.73 -14.42
C GLY A 118 14.72 10.24 -14.31
N VAL A 119 13.87 11.10 -14.86
CA VAL A 119 14.06 12.55 -14.78
C VAL A 119 13.76 13.04 -13.36
N ALA A 120 14.78 13.64 -12.73
CA ALA A 120 14.62 14.21 -11.41
C ALA A 120 13.72 15.44 -11.44
N HIS A 121 12.78 15.54 -10.49
CA HIS A 121 11.84 16.64 -10.44
C HIS A 121 11.37 16.93 -9.01
N VAL A 122 10.76 18.10 -8.87
CA VAL A 122 10.12 18.62 -7.67
C VAL A 122 8.75 19.16 -8.06
N ALA A 123 7.73 18.89 -7.24
CA ALA A 123 6.41 19.53 -7.31
C ALA A 123 6.21 20.39 -6.06
N LYS A 124 5.70 21.59 -6.23
CA LYS A 124 5.41 22.54 -5.14
C LYS A 124 4.02 23.12 -5.27
N ASN A 125 3.24 23.09 -4.21
CA ASN A 125 2.00 23.83 -4.15
C ASN A 125 2.29 25.34 -4.05
N VAL A 126 1.96 26.09 -5.10
CA VAL A 126 2.13 27.57 -5.14
C VAL A 126 0.82 28.31 -4.95
N GLY A 127 -0.28 27.60 -4.69
CA GLY A 127 -1.59 28.17 -4.37
C GLY A 127 -1.72 28.58 -2.90
N GLN A 128 -2.82 29.29 -2.58
CA GLN A 128 -3.14 29.72 -1.21
C GLN A 128 -3.83 28.62 -0.38
N GLY A 129 -4.43 27.63 -1.01
CA GLY A 129 -5.11 26.49 -0.39
C GLY A 129 -4.39 25.19 -0.66
N LYS A 130 -5.02 24.08 -0.27
CA LYS A 130 -4.56 22.75 -0.67
C LYS A 130 -4.57 22.63 -2.20
N ALA A 131 -3.57 21.94 -2.73
CA ALA A 131 -3.53 21.53 -4.12
C ALA A 131 -3.55 20.01 -4.21
N SER A 132 -4.19 19.49 -5.23
CA SER A 132 -4.34 18.04 -5.44
C SER A 132 -4.00 17.68 -6.87
N GLU A 133 -3.21 16.64 -7.04
CA GLU A 133 -2.87 16.05 -8.32
C GLU A 133 -3.28 14.59 -8.40
N LEU A 134 -3.68 14.13 -9.58
CA LEU A 134 -3.79 12.75 -9.95
C LEU A 134 -2.51 12.35 -10.67
N ALA A 135 -1.67 11.56 -10.03
CA ALA A 135 -0.46 11.05 -10.61
C ALA A 135 -0.69 9.63 -11.14
N THR A 136 -0.41 9.42 -12.42
CA THR A 136 -0.48 8.11 -13.08
C THR A 136 0.93 7.69 -13.48
N TYR A 137 1.38 6.58 -12.92
CA TYR A 137 2.71 6.02 -13.15
C TYR A 137 2.63 4.75 -14.01
N ILE A 138 3.52 4.62 -14.98
CA ILE A 138 3.80 3.36 -15.68
C ILE A 138 5.26 3.03 -15.40
N VAL A 139 5.48 2.12 -14.46
CA VAL A 139 6.79 1.89 -13.85
C VAL A 139 7.20 0.42 -13.87
N LYS A 140 8.45 0.15 -13.60
CA LYS A 140 8.97 -1.21 -13.43
C LYS A 140 8.43 -1.83 -12.15
N LYS A 141 7.97 -3.07 -12.24
CA LYS A 141 7.52 -3.85 -11.08
C LYS A 141 8.66 -4.10 -10.10
N GLY A 142 8.33 -4.05 -8.80
CA GLY A 142 9.26 -4.40 -7.74
C GLY A 142 10.33 -3.36 -7.45
N GLU A 143 10.40 -2.27 -8.21
CA GLU A 143 11.27 -1.13 -7.91
C GLU A 143 10.55 -0.11 -7.00
N ALA A 144 11.34 0.61 -6.19
CA ALA A 144 10.78 1.69 -5.36
C ALA A 144 10.23 2.79 -6.27
N LEU A 145 8.96 3.15 -6.08
CA LEU A 145 8.32 4.19 -6.89
C LEU A 145 9.05 5.54 -6.78
N LEU A 146 9.52 5.88 -5.58
CA LEU A 146 10.23 7.14 -5.31
C LEU A 146 11.72 6.87 -5.14
N ILE A 147 12.53 7.41 -6.06
CA ILE A 147 13.99 7.38 -6.02
C ILE A 147 14.45 8.79 -5.65
N LEU A 148 14.79 9.01 -4.38
CA LEU A 148 15.24 10.31 -3.90
C LEU A 148 16.54 10.72 -4.59
N LYS A 149 16.68 12.01 -4.90
CA LYS A 149 17.82 12.62 -5.55
C LYS A 149 18.40 13.74 -4.65
N GLU A 150 19.71 13.93 -4.75
CA GLU A 150 20.41 15.04 -4.08
C GLU A 150 20.26 16.35 -4.83
#